data_fc71e0965295a261a2f479ccdbc501c2
#
_entry.id   fc71e0965295a261a2f479ccdbc501c2
#
_cell.length_a   1.000
_cell.length_b   1.000
_cell.length_c   1.000
_cell.angle_alpha   90.00
_cell.angle_beta   90.00
_cell.angle_gamma   90.00
#
_symmetry.space_group_name_H-M   'P 1'
#
loop_
_entity.id
_entity.type
_entity.pdbx_description
1 polymer ?
#
loop_
_entity_poly.entity_id
_entity_poly.type
_entity_poly.pdbx_seq_one_letter_code
_entity_poly.pdbx_strand_id
1 'polypeptide(L)'
;MPAGWWADEKIVEEGRKIFIGETNPDVNCASCHGKDGKPVKAGARDFRNGERMKLYSDSVWFWRISEGVPNTKMKAWKSKLSEDDRWKVMAFERTFGLKGKAWDATKKDWVSLDGAAAPAAAPATAPAPAAAPAAAGK
;
A
#
# COMPACT_ATOMS: atom_id res chain seq x y z
N MET A 1 -3.28 -1.42 -8.65
CA MET A 1 -2.42 -2.61 -8.39
C MET A 1 -2.45 -3.51 -9.60
N PRO A 2 -1.30 -3.89 -10.13
CA PRO A 2 -1.30 -4.83 -11.25
C PRO A 2 -1.99 -6.13 -10.89
N ALA A 3 -2.57 -6.76 -11.91
CA ALA A 3 -3.37 -7.94 -11.66
C ALA A 3 -2.54 -9.05 -11.04
N GLY A 4 -3.09 -9.72 -10.08
CA GLY A 4 -2.44 -10.86 -9.44
C GLY A 4 -1.46 -10.51 -8.35
N TRP A 5 -1.06 -9.28 -8.24
CA TRP A 5 -0.02 -8.92 -7.27
C TRP A 5 -0.49 -9.07 -5.82
N TRP A 6 -1.79 -8.98 -5.58
CA TRP A 6 -2.27 -9.16 -4.22
C TRP A 6 -1.95 -10.54 -3.66
N ALA A 7 -1.91 -11.54 -4.52
CA ALA A 7 -1.69 -12.91 -4.08
C ALA A 7 -0.30 -13.43 -4.42
N ASP A 8 0.53 -12.63 -4.99
CA ASP A 8 1.84 -13.08 -5.43
C ASP A 8 2.83 -12.93 -4.29
N GLU A 9 3.26 -14.05 -3.74
CA GLU A 9 4.15 -14.01 -2.58
C GLU A 9 5.50 -13.38 -2.90
N LYS A 10 5.95 -13.49 -4.14
CA LYS A 10 7.22 -12.88 -4.49
C LYS A 10 7.08 -11.35 -4.46
N ILE A 11 5.98 -10.86 -4.98
CA ILE A 11 5.72 -9.42 -4.98
C ILE A 11 5.60 -8.91 -3.56
N VAL A 12 4.91 -9.64 -2.71
CA VAL A 12 4.75 -9.24 -1.31
C VAL A 12 6.10 -9.25 -0.60
N GLU A 13 6.96 -10.22 -0.90
CA GLU A 13 8.27 -10.27 -0.26
C GLU A 13 9.17 -9.13 -0.76
N GLU A 14 9.08 -8.79 -2.05
CA GLU A 14 9.83 -7.64 -2.54
C GLU A 14 9.33 -6.36 -1.87
N GLY A 15 8.02 -6.25 -1.66
CA GLY A 15 7.47 -5.11 -0.93
C GLY A 15 7.96 -5.06 0.51
N ARG A 16 8.10 -6.21 1.14
CA ARG A 16 8.65 -6.26 2.50
C ARG A 16 10.07 -5.69 2.55
N LYS A 17 10.88 -6.08 1.57
CA LYS A 17 12.27 -5.61 1.56
C LYS A 17 12.35 -4.11 1.36
N ILE A 18 11.46 -3.55 0.56
CA ILE A 18 11.41 -2.12 0.39
C ILE A 18 10.95 -1.47 1.70
N PHE A 19 9.92 -2.03 2.31
CA PHE A 19 9.32 -1.47 3.52
C PHE A 19 10.32 -1.37 4.67
N ILE A 20 11.19 -2.36 4.81
CA ILE A 20 12.14 -2.34 5.92
C ILE A 20 13.49 -1.74 5.55
N GLY A 21 13.61 -1.22 4.35
CA GLY A 21 14.85 -0.55 3.96
C GLY A 21 15.95 -1.44 3.43
N GLU A 22 15.65 -2.70 3.14
CA GLU A 22 16.68 -3.59 2.60
C GLU A 22 17.02 -3.25 1.15
N THR A 23 16.02 -2.88 0.36
CA THR A 23 16.25 -2.57 -1.03
C THR A 23 16.93 -1.22 -1.19
N ASN A 24 16.50 -0.27 -0.40
CA ASN A 24 17.05 1.09 -0.46
C ASN A 24 17.01 1.67 0.94
N PRO A 25 18.14 1.84 1.58
CA PRO A 25 18.16 2.34 2.96
C PRO A 25 17.51 3.71 3.14
N ASP A 26 17.42 4.47 2.07
CA ASP A 26 16.76 5.77 2.19
C ASP A 26 15.24 5.64 2.25
N VAL A 27 14.71 4.46 1.98
CA VAL A 27 13.29 4.24 2.03
C VAL A 27 13.03 3.19 3.10
N ASN A 28 12.71 3.63 4.29
CA ASN A 28 12.50 2.72 5.40
C ASN A 28 11.20 3.08 6.08
N CYS A 29 10.13 2.51 5.59
CA CYS A 29 8.81 2.77 6.13
C CYS A 29 8.67 2.24 7.55
N ALA A 30 9.37 1.15 7.84
CA ALA A 30 9.32 0.54 9.15
C ALA A 30 9.89 1.44 10.24
N SER A 31 10.69 2.42 9.86
CA SER A 31 11.24 3.31 10.87
C SER A 31 10.17 4.11 11.61
N CYS A 32 9.00 4.24 11.01
CA CYS A 32 7.87 4.90 11.66
C CYS A 32 6.74 3.91 11.90
N HIS A 33 6.46 3.05 10.92
CA HIS A 33 5.31 2.16 11.00
C HIS A 33 5.61 0.82 11.69
N GLY A 34 6.88 0.57 12.02
CA GLY A 34 7.25 -0.67 12.69
C GLY A 34 7.39 -1.81 11.71
N LYS A 35 8.27 -2.74 11.97
CA LYS A 35 8.47 -3.87 11.06
C LYS A 35 7.27 -4.79 11.01
N ASP A 36 6.47 -4.78 12.06
CA ASP A 36 5.28 -5.63 12.14
C ASP A 36 4.01 -4.82 12.02
N GLY A 37 4.08 -3.61 11.52
CA GLY A 37 2.90 -2.77 11.34
C GLY A 37 2.47 -2.02 12.58
N LYS A 38 3.12 -2.26 13.72
CA LYS A 38 2.80 -1.52 14.93
C LYS A 38 3.64 -0.26 14.93
N PRO A 39 3.05 0.90 14.94
CA PRO A 39 3.83 2.13 14.81
C PRO A 39 4.80 2.32 15.95
N VAL A 40 5.97 2.78 15.61
CA VAL A 40 6.97 3.09 16.62
C VAL A 40 7.13 4.58 16.76
N LYS A 41 6.48 5.37 15.96
CA LYS A 41 6.51 6.81 16.10
C LYS A 41 5.11 7.37 16.19
N ALA A 42 4.96 8.38 16.99
CA ALA A 42 3.66 8.99 17.21
C ALA A 42 3.11 9.49 15.89
N GLY A 43 1.86 9.27 15.67
CA GLY A 43 1.19 9.74 14.46
C GLY A 43 1.27 8.79 13.30
N ALA A 44 2.14 7.80 13.32
CA ALA A 44 2.18 6.84 12.23
C ALA A 44 0.98 5.91 12.33
N ARG A 45 0.45 5.54 11.18
CA ARG A 45 -0.74 4.71 11.17
C ARG A 45 -0.41 3.28 11.60
N ASP A 46 -1.30 2.71 12.38
CA ASP A 46 -1.16 1.31 12.79
C ASP A 46 -1.78 0.44 11.71
N PHE A 47 -0.96 -0.26 10.98
CA PHE A 47 -1.43 -1.08 9.88
C PHE A 47 -2.09 -2.38 10.33
N ARG A 48 -2.03 -2.71 11.61
CA ARG A 48 -2.68 -3.92 12.09
C ARG A 48 -4.17 -3.73 12.27
N ASN A 49 -4.64 -2.49 12.27
CA ASN A 49 -6.05 -2.23 12.47
C ASN A 49 -6.77 -2.32 11.12
N GLY A 50 -7.25 -3.52 10.80
CA GLY A 50 -7.90 -3.76 9.52
C GLY A 50 -9.15 -2.93 9.30
N GLU A 51 -9.89 -2.62 10.38
CA GLU A 51 -11.10 -1.84 10.21
C GLU A 51 -10.78 -0.43 9.72
N ARG A 52 -9.68 0.11 10.19
CA ARG A 52 -9.29 1.42 9.71
C ARG A 52 -8.66 1.34 8.33
N MET A 53 -7.91 0.29 8.07
CA MET A 53 -7.28 0.17 6.76
C MET A 53 -8.30 0.01 5.66
N LYS A 54 -9.38 -0.70 5.91
CA LYS A 54 -10.34 -0.94 4.84
C LYS A 54 -11.23 0.26 4.53
N LEU A 55 -11.09 1.34 5.29
CA LEU A 55 -11.87 2.54 4.98
C LEU A 55 -11.41 3.21 3.70
N TYR A 56 -10.26 2.84 3.19
CA TYR A 56 -9.71 3.49 2.02
C TYR A 56 -9.43 2.49 0.92
N SER A 57 -9.55 2.94 -0.32
CA SER A 57 -9.25 2.10 -1.46
C SER A 57 -7.76 1.93 -1.62
N ASP A 58 -7.35 1.01 -2.47
CA ASP A 58 -5.95 0.82 -2.77
C ASP A 58 -5.36 2.07 -3.45
N SER A 59 -6.16 2.79 -4.21
CA SER A 59 -5.67 4.00 -4.85
C SER A 59 -5.32 5.07 -3.85
N VAL A 60 -6.09 5.18 -2.78
CA VAL A 60 -5.81 6.15 -1.73
C VAL A 60 -4.52 5.80 -1.02
N TRP A 61 -4.31 4.51 -0.72
CA TRP A 61 -3.07 4.09 -0.09
C TRP A 61 -1.89 4.38 -1.00
N PHE A 62 -2.03 4.05 -2.27
CA PHE A 62 -0.97 4.29 -3.24
C PHE A 62 -0.65 5.78 -3.34
N TRP A 63 -1.70 6.62 -3.34
CA TRP A 63 -1.49 8.05 -3.42
C TRP A 63 -0.72 8.57 -2.21
N ARG A 64 -1.05 8.08 -1.04
CA ARG A 64 -0.36 8.53 0.18
C ARG A 64 1.12 8.13 0.19
N ILE A 65 1.43 6.96 -0.33
CA ILE A 65 2.83 6.56 -0.43
C ILE A 65 3.53 7.46 -1.46
N SER A 66 2.84 7.77 -2.54
CA SER A 66 3.44 8.55 -3.61
C SER A 66 3.65 9.99 -3.23
N GLU A 67 2.63 10.62 -2.66
CA GLU A 67 2.67 12.06 -2.41
C GLU A 67 2.88 12.45 -0.95
N GLY A 68 2.90 11.49 -0.07
CA GLY A 68 3.00 11.82 1.35
C GLY A 68 1.67 12.30 1.90
N VAL A 69 1.68 12.64 3.15
CA VAL A 69 0.48 13.15 3.82
C VAL A 69 0.81 14.53 4.38
N PRO A 70 0.14 15.55 3.91
CA PRO A 70 0.47 16.91 4.33
C PRO A 70 0.37 17.09 5.83
N ASN A 71 1.24 17.91 6.34
CA ASN A 71 1.26 18.23 7.76
C ASN A 71 1.59 17.04 8.65
N THR A 72 2.24 16.04 8.10
CA THR A 72 2.70 14.90 8.87
C THR A 72 4.13 14.57 8.47
N LYS A 73 4.70 13.60 9.14
CA LYS A 73 6.05 13.18 8.78
C LYS A 73 6.08 12.16 7.66
N MET A 74 4.92 11.80 7.13
CA MET A 74 4.86 10.87 6.02
C MET A 74 5.29 11.59 4.75
N LYS A 75 6.44 11.24 4.23
CA LYS A 75 7.01 11.90 3.07
C LYS A 75 6.47 11.34 1.78
N ALA A 76 6.69 12.07 0.71
CA ALA A 76 6.36 11.58 -0.62
C ALA A 76 7.49 10.67 -1.10
N TRP A 77 7.16 9.51 -1.57
CA TRP A 77 8.17 8.54 -1.98
C TRP A 77 8.28 8.34 -3.48
N LYS A 78 7.47 9.06 -4.26
CA LYS A 78 7.48 8.83 -5.70
C LYS A 78 8.81 9.18 -6.37
N SER A 79 9.62 9.98 -5.74
CA SER A 79 10.92 10.30 -6.33
C SER A 79 11.96 9.24 -6.02
N LYS A 80 11.69 8.37 -5.07
CA LYS A 80 12.65 7.34 -4.69
C LYS A 80 12.17 5.95 -5.00
N LEU A 81 10.93 5.76 -5.31
CA LEU A 81 10.37 4.44 -5.64
C LEU A 81 9.62 4.51 -6.95
N SER A 82 9.85 3.54 -7.81
CA SER A 82 9.10 3.45 -9.05
C SER A 82 7.62 3.17 -8.75
N GLU A 83 6.80 3.28 -9.75
CA GLU A 83 5.39 2.96 -9.55
C GLU A 83 5.23 1.52 -9.12
N ASP A 84 5.96 0.60 -9.75
CA ASP A 84 5.86 -0.79 -9.37
C ASP A 84 6.28 -1.00 -7.93
N ASP A 85 7.35 -0.37 -7.50
CA ASP A 85 7.83 -0.56 -6.13
C ASP A 85 6.82 -0.03 -5.12
N ARG A 86 6.14 1.05 -5.46
CA ARG A 86 5.11 1.56 -4.55
C ARG A 86 3.93 0.59 -4.44
N TRP A 87 3.55 -0.06 -5.55
CA TRP A 87 2.51 -1.08 -5.47
C TRP A 87 2.97 -2.31 -4.69
N LYS A 88 4.26 -2.66 -4.80
CA LYS A 88 4.80 -3.79 -4.02
C LYS A 88 4.75 -3.49 -2.53
N VAL A 89 5.15 -2.28 -2.16
CA VAL A 89 5.10 -1.89 -0.76
C VAL A 89 3.67 -2.00 -0.26
N MET A 90 2.73 -1.52 -1.07
CA MET A 90 1.34 -1.58 -0.66
C MET A 90 0.83 -3.00 -0.53
N ALA A 91 1.24 -3.89 -1.45
CA ALA A 91 0.83 -5.29 -1.36
C ALA A 91 1.32 -5.90 -0.04
N PHE A 92 2.50 -5.49 0.41
CA PHE A 92 3.01 -5.97 1.69
C PHE A 92 2.26 -5.33 2.86
N GLU A 93 2.08 -4.00 2.82
CA GLU A 93 1.45 -3.34 3.96
C GLU A 93 0.07 -3.89 4.27
N ARG A 94 -0.69 -4.26 3.27
CA ARG A 94 -2.02 -4.75 3.56
C ARG A 94 -1.98 -6.08 4.32
N THR A 95 -0.87 -6.80 4.29
CA THR A 95 -0.81 -8.07 5.00
C THR A 95 -0.91 -7.92 6.50
N PHE A 96 -0.70 -6.73 7.02
CA PHE A 96 -0.78 -6.55 8.45
C PHE A 96 -2.23 -6.57 8.96
N GLY A 97 -3.10 -5.87 8.33
CA GLY A 97 -4.48 -5.80 8.80
C GLY A 97 -5.51 -6.35 7.83
N LEU A 98 -5.12 -6.55 6.58
CA LEU A 98 -6.01 -7.05 5.54
C LEU A 98 -5.40 -8.26 4.86
N LYS A 99 -4.73 -9.09 5.62
CA LYS A 99 -4.10 -10.26 5.03
C LYS A 99 -5.13 -11.13 4.33
N GLY A 100 -4.80 -11.61 3.17
CA GLY A 100 -5.72 -12.43 2.41
C GLY A 100 -6.83 -11.68 1.72
N LYS A 101 -6.75 -10.36 1.68
CA LYS A 101 -7.76 -9.57 1.00
C LYS A 101 -7.15 -8.77 -0.13
N ALA A 102 -7.97 -8.39 -1.08
CA ALA A 102 -7.57 -7.54 -2.18
C ALA A 102 -8.68 -6.51 -2.41
N TRP A 103 -8.32 -5.40 -2.98
CA TRP A 103 -9.30 -4.37 -3.27
C TRP A 103 -10.06 -4.75 -4.55
N ASP A 104 -11.36 -4.73 -4.48
CA ASP A 104 -12.22 -5.00 -5.63
C ASP A 104 -12.84 -3.66 -6.05
N ALA A 105 -12.43 -3.15 -7.20
CA ALA A 105 -12.88 -1.84 -7.64
C ALA A 105 -14.35 -1.82 -8.01
N THR A 106 -14.92 -2.95 -8.36
CA THR A 106 -16.32 -3.01 -8.70
C THR A 106 -17.17 -2.93 -7.44
N LYS A 107 -16.79 -3.64 -6.41
CA LYS A 107 -17.51 -3.62 -5.17
C LYS A 107 -17.08 -2.46 -4.29
N LYS A 108 -15.98 -1.84 -4.63
CA LYS A 108 -15.41 -0.74 -3.85
C LYS A 108 -15.18 -1.18 -2.42
N ASP A 109 -14.64 -2.35 -2.26
CA ASP A 109 -14.41 -2.94 -0.94
C ASP A 109 -13.25 -3.92 -0.97
N TRP A 110 -12.74 -4.24 0.20
CA TRP A 110 -11.69 -5.24 0.35
C TRP A 110 -12.35 -6.59 0.50
N VAL A 111 -12.10 -7.47 -0.44
CA VAL A 111 -12.75 -8.78 -0.47
C VAL A 111 -11.72 -9.88 -0.23
N SER A 112 -12.20 -11.02 0.24
CA SER A 112 -11.31 -12.13 0.49
C SER A 112 -10.76 -12.70 -0.80
N LEU A 113 -9.49 -13.04 -0.79
CA LEU A 113 -8.92 -13.68 -1.96
C LEU A 113 -9.32 -15.14 -2.03
N ASP A 114 -9.76 -15.68 -0.89
CA ASP A 114 -10.08 -17.03 -0.95
C ASP A 114 -11.24 -17.22 -1.76
N GLY A 115 -11.44 -17.98 -2.34
CA GLY A 115 -12.62 -18.19 -2.96
C GLY A 115 -12.80 -17.32 -4.07
N ALA A 116 -12.25 -16.33 -4.10
CA ALA A 116 -12.66 -15.50 -5.05
C ALA A 116 -11.60 -15.60 -5.99
N ALA A 117 -11.79 -15.93 -6.85
CA ALA A 117 -10.89 -16.07 -7.71
C ALA A 117 -10.23 -14.85 -7.91
N ALA A 118 -9.27 -14.88 -7.93
CA ALA A 118 -8.58 -13.81 -8.14
C ALA A 118 -9.00 -13.19 -9.33
N PRO A 119 -9.15 -12.19 -9.32
CA PRO A 119 -9.67 -11.52 -10.36
C PRO A 119 -8.71 -11.41 -11.33
N ALA A 120 -8.47 -11.78 -11.65
CA ALA A 120 -7.67 -11.75 -12.56
C ALA A 120 -7.55 -10.76 -13.29
N ALA A 121 -7.22 -10.63 -13.79
CA ALA A 121 -7.06 -9.85 -14.70
C ALA A 121 -7.13 -8.62 -14.95
N ALA A 122 -7.19 -8.04 -14.39
CA ALA A 122 -7.37 -6.80 -14.71
C ALA A 122 -6.14 -6.35 -15.32
N PRO A 123 -6.16 -5.76 -16.14
CA PRO A 123 -5.08 -5.35 -16.79
C PRO A 123 -4.49 -4.37 -16.01
N ALA A 124 -3.71 -4.43 -15.74
CA ALA A 124 -3.21 -3.59 -15.03
C ALA A 124 -3.09 -2.30 -15.32
N THR A 125 -2.88 -1.82 -15.97
CA THR A 125 -2.75 -0.51 -16.17
C THR A 125 -3.40 0.33 -15.34
N ALA A 126 -3.20 0.43 -14.49
CA ALA A 126 -3.84 1.25 -13.75
C ALA A 126 -3.53 2.52 -13.95
N PRO A 127 -4.15 3.19 -14.09
CA PRO A 127 -3.94 4.40 -14.34
C PRO A 127 -3.72 5.09 -13.19
N ALA A 128 -3.17 5.69 -13.24
CA ALA A 128 -2.92 6.41 -12.31
C ALA A 128 -3.94 7.11 -11.82
N PRO A 129 -3.96 7.22 -10.87
CA PRO A 129 -4.96 7.83 -10.28
C PRO A 129 -4.85 9.15 -10.36
N ALA A 130 -4.61 9.42 -10.88
CA ALA A 130 -4.64 10.64 -11.05
C ALA A 130 -5.05 11.35 -10.05
N ALA A 131 -5.44 11.88 -10.16
CA ALA A 131 -5.92 12.72 -9.35
C ALA A 131 -5.74 12.96 -8.15
N ALA A 132 -5.31 12.82 -7.86
CA ALA A 132 -5.19 13.07 -6.70
C ALA A 132 -5.37 14.33 -6.38
N PRO A 133 -6.02 14.64 -6.06
CA PRO A 133 -6.32 15.84 -5.78
C PRO A 133 -5.60 16.28 -4.84
N ALA A 134 -5.14 16.47 -5.09
CA ALA A 134 -4.51 17.10 -4.46
C ALA A 134 -4.83 17.38 -3.29
N ALA A 135 -5.29 17.71 -3.33
CA ALA A 135 -5.64 18.15 -2.36
C ALA A 135 -5.20 17.86 -1.36
N ALA A 136 -5.40 17.59 -1.39
CA ALA A 136 -5.07 17.17 -0.48
C ALA A 136 -4.31 17.68 0.29
N GLY A 137 -3.94 18.08 0.02
CA GLY A 137 -3.01 18.47 0.65
C GLY A 137 -3.32 19.09 1.73
N LYS A 138 -3.82 19.31 2.01
CA LYS A 138 -3.98 20.02 3.03
C LYS A 138 -4.67 19.59 3.82
#